data_27ca03af42ad155a4af5f0f342755acc
#
_entry.id   27ca03af42ad155a4af5f0f342755acc
#
_cell.length_a   1.000
_cell.length_b   1.000
_cell.length_c   1.000
_cell.angle_alpha   90.00
_cell.angle_beta   90.00
_cell.angle_gamma   90.00
#
_symmetry.space_group_name_H-M   'P 1'
#
loop_
_entity.id
_entity.type
_entity.pdbx_description
1 polymer ?
#
loop_
_entity_poly.entity_id
_entity_poly.type
_entity_poly.pdbx_seq_one_letter_code
_entity_poly.pdbx_strand_id
1 'polypeptide(L)'
;YEILIGLVGSEMCIRDRLNTMSRIGNKVITLPAGVEVTNNDNVVTVKGPKGELTREFNKNIEIKVEGNEVTLHRPNDSKENKTIHGTSRANLNNMVVGVSEGFKKELEMRGVGYRAQLQGTKLVLSVGKSHQDEVEAPEGITFEVPSATSIVVSGINKEVVGQTAAYIRSLRSPEPYKGKGIRYVGEYVRRKEGKTGK
;
A
#
# COMPACT_ATOMS: atom_id res chain seq x y z
N TYR A 1 -17.26 30.51 47.06
CA TYR A 1 -16.47 29.55 46.28
C TYR A 1 -17.10 29.41 44.91
N GLU A 2 -16.65 30.22 43.99
CA GLU A 2 -16.99 30.05 42.57
C GLU A 2 -16.21 28.86 42.02
N ILE A 3 -16.94 27.84 41.64
CA ILE A 3 -16.37 26.69 40.91
C ILE A 3 -16.15 27.18 39.49
N LEU A 4 -14.91 27.57 39.19
CA LEU A 4 -14.42 27.68 37.83
C LEU A 4 -14.41 26.28 37.22
N ILE A 5 -15.58 25.84 36.75
CA ILE A 5 -15.71 24.64 35.95
C ILE A 5 -14.97 24.93 34.63
N GLY A 6 -13.79 24.37 34.52
CA GLY A 6 -12.94 24.56 33.40
C GLY A 6 -13.56 24.06 32.10
N LEU A 7 -14.06 25.00 31.32
CA LEU A 7 -14.39 24.87 29.90
C LEU A 7 -13.12 24.68 29.00
N VAL A 8 -11.98 24.43 29.66
CA VAL A 8 -10.67 24.41 29.00
C VAL A 8 -10.44 23.15 28.14
N GLY A 9 -11.11 22.04 28.47
CA GLY A 9 -10.85 20.79 27.74
C GLY A 9 -11.65 20.63 26.45
N SER A 10 -12.90 21.08 26.39
CA SER A 10 -13.77 20.81 25.23
C SER A 10 -13.56 21.81 24.09
N GLU A 11 -13.36 23.09 24.41
CA GLU A 11 -13.12 24.11 23.38
C GLU A 11 -11.74 23.98 22.76
N MET A 12 -10.72 23.61 23.53
CA MET A 12 -9.39 23.31 23.01
C MET A 12 -9.41 22.09 22.07
N CYS A 13 -10.14 21.03 22.44
CA CYS A 13 -10.34 19.86 21.56
C CYS A 13 -11.16 20.18 20.29
N ILE A 14 -12.10 21.12 20.37
CA ILE A 14 -12.92 21.53 19.21
C ILE A 14 -12.12 22.43 18.27
N ARG A 15 -11.36 23.38 18.82
CA ARG A 15 -10.50 24.27 18.02
C ARG A 15 -9.40 23.51 17.30
N ASP A 16 -8.76 22.56 17.95
CA ASP A 16 -7.78 21.67 17.32
C ASP A 16 -8.42 20.76 16.28
N ARG A 17 -9.68 20.32 16.47
CA ARG A 17 -10.42 19.57 15.46
C ARG A 17 -10.76 20.39 14.22
N LEU A 18 -11.05 21.66 14.35
CA LEU A 18 -11.37 22.54 13.23
C LEU A 18 -10.14 22.84 12.37
N ASN A 19 -8.97 23.00 12.98
CA ASN A 19 -7.71 23.24 12.27
C ASN A 19 -7.02 21.97 11.75
N THR A 20 -7.41 20.77 12.21
CA THR A 20 -6.75 19.52 11.85
C THR A 20 -7.57 18.59 10.95
N MET A 21 -8.57 19.11 10.23
CA MET A 21 -9.50 18.29 9.44
C MET A 21 -8.88 17.55 8.23
N SER A 22 -7.58 17.62 8.04
CA SER A 22 -6.84 16.76 7.08
C SER A 22 -5.38 16.61 7.51
N ARG A 23 -5.15 15.90 8.62
CA ARG A 23 -3.80 15.64 9.14
C ARG A 23 -2.87 15.05 8.09
N ILE A 24 -3.39 14.15 7.24
CA ILE A 24 -2.63 13.49 6.19
C ILE A 24 -2.39 14.45 5.01
N GLY A 25 -3.40 15.17 4.54
CA GLY A 25 -3.31 16.06 3.39
C GLY A 25 -2.32 17.22 3.61
N ASN A 26 -2.34 17.81 4.80
CA ASN A 26 -1.48 18.96 5.15
C ASN A 26 -0.03 18.57 5.49
N LYS A 27 0.28 17.28 5.58
CA LYS A 27 1.64 16.85 5.89
C LYS A 27 2.53 17.01 4.67
N VAL A 28 3.55 17.83 4.78
CA VAL A 28 4.59 18.03 3.76
C VAL A 28 5.23 16.69 3.40
N ILE A 29 5.54 16.51 2.12
CA ILE A 29 6.29 15.35 1.61
C ILE A 29 7.72 15.81 1.38
N THR A 30 8.65 15.26 2.14
CA THR A 30 10.08 15.51 1.97
C THR A 30 10.62 14.55 0.92
N LEU A 31 11.30 15.07 -0.08
CA LEU A 31 11.93 14.28 -1.14
C LEU A 31 13.28 13.76 -0.65
N PRO A 32 13.52 12.44 -0.71
CA PRO A 32 14.84 11.88 -0.42
C PRO A 32 15.83 12.27 -1.54
N ALA A 33 17.12 12.19 -1.23
CA ALA A 33 18.18 12.48 -2.20
C ALA A 33 18.06 11.60 -3.45
N GLY A 34 18.12 12.22 -4.63
CA GLY A 34 18.02 11.52 -5.92
C GLY A 34 16.60 11.27 -6.42
N VAL A 35 15.59 11.87 -5.78
CA VAL A 35 14.21 11.85 -6.28
C VAL A 35 13.82 13.23 -6.80
N GLU A 36 13.36 13.27 -8.04
CA GLU A 36 12.85 14.47 -8.69
C GLU A 36 11.36 14.35 -8.94
N VAL A 37 10.63 15.43 -8.69
CA VAL A 37 9.18 15.50 -8.93
C VAL A 37 8.90 16.62 -9.91
N THR A 38 8.26 16.30 -11.02
CA THR A 38 7.79 17.27 -12.02
C THR A 38 6.27 17.24 -12.08
N ASN A 39 5.65 18.40 -12.11
CA ASN A 39 4.20 18.57 -12.23
C ASN A 39 3.86 19.34 -13.50
N ASN A 40 3.14 18.71 -14.42
CA ASN A 40 2.63 19.29 -15.65
C ASN A 40 1.11 19.13 -15.69
N ASP A 41 0.35 20.18 -15.47
CA ASP A 41 -1.12 20.17 -15.49
C ASP A 41 -1.75 19.04 -14.66
N ASN A 42 -1.26 18.87 -13.43
CA ASN A 42 -1.65 17.80 -12.49
C ASN A 42 -1.28 16.37 -12.94
N VAL A 43 -0.52 16.20 -14.00
CA VAL A 43 0.20 14.97 -14.29
C VAL A 43 1.55 15.05 -13.61
N VAL A 44 1.68 14.30 -12.51
CA VAL A 44 2.90 14.29 -11.73
C VAL A 44 3.75 13.09 -12.13
N THR A 45 5.00 13.40 -12.49
CA THR A 45 6.03 12.40 -12.77
C THR A 45 7.07 12.45 -11.66
N VAL A 46 7.31 11.30 -11.05
CA VAL A 46 8.32 11.13 -9.99
C VAL A 46 9.42 10.22 -10.51
N LYS A 47 10.64 10.75 -10.59
CA LYS A 47 11.84 10.02 -11.01
C LYS A 47 12.73 9.74 -9.81
N GLY A 48 13.29 8.55 -9.76
CA GLY A 48 14.19 8.14 -8.70
C GLY A 48 15.13 7.02 -9.10
N PRO A 49 15.97 6.53 -8.17
CA PRO A 49 17.00 5.53 -8.47
C PRO A 49 16.46 4.19 -8.94
N LYS A 50 15.20 3.85 -8.62
CA LYS A 50 14.57 2.58 -9.01
C LYS A 50 13.71 2.66 -10.26
N GLY A 51 13.44 3.87 -10.75
CA GLY A 51 12.64 4.08 -11.95
C GLY A 51 11.80 5.34 -11.91
N GLU A 52 10.81 5.38 -12.77
CA GLU A 52 9.92 6.53 -12.97
C GLU A 52 8.47 6.08 -12.82
N LEU A 53 7.67 6.89 -12.14
CA LEU A 53 6.22 6.71 -12.03
C LEU A 53 5.52 7.99 -12.44
N THR A 54 4.50 7.86 -13.29
CA THR A 54 3.64 8.96 -13.72
C THR A 54 2.21 8.69 -13.31
N ARG A 55 1.53 9.72 -12.76
CA ARG A 55 0.12 9.63 -12.37
C ARG A 55 -0.58 10.96 -12.58
N GLU A 56 -1.80 10.89 -13.09
CA GLU A 56 -2.70 12.02 -13.15
C GLU A 56 -3.44 12.21 -11.82
N PHE A 57 -3.44 13.43 -11.30
CA PHE A 57 -4.15 13.83 -10.10
C PHE A 57 -5.36 14.70 -10.44
N ASN A 58 -6.33 14.77 -9.51
CA ASN A 58 -7.52 15.57 -9.71
C ASN A 58 -7.16 17.07 -9.83
N LYS A 59 -7.74 17.74 -10.83
CA LYS A 59 -7.51 19.16 -11.14
C LYS A 59 -7.88 20.11 -10.00
N ASN A 60 -8.70 19.67 -9.06
CA ASN A 60 -9.08 20.45 -7.87
C ASN A 60 -7.97 20.54 -6.81
N ILE A 61 -6.86 19.84 -6.98
CA ILE A 61 -5.75 19.87 -6.02
C ILE A 61 -4.57 20.55 -6.67
N GLU A 62 -4.11 21.63 -6.07
CA GLU A 62 -2.89 22.31 -6.46
C GLU A 62 -1.69 21.62 -5.83
N ILE A 63 -0.73 21.22 -6.65
CA ILE A 63 0.50 20.55 -6.21
C ILE A 63 1.66 21.51 -6.42
N LYS A 64 2.28 21.94 -5.32
CA LYS A 64 3.45 22.82 -5.31
C LYS A 64 4.70 22.03 -4.97
N VAL A 65 5.72 22.21 -5.77
CA VAL A 65 7.05 21.61 -5.57
C VAL A 65 8.02 22.74 -5.23
N GLU A 66 8.54 22.76 -4.02
CA GLU A 66 9.44 23.80 -3.52
C GLU A 66 10.77 23.13 -3.09
N GLY A 67 11.73 23.07 -4.01
CA GLY A 67 13.01 22.41 -3.75
C GLY A 67 12.83 20.93 -3.36
N ASN A 68 13.11 20.58 -2.12
CA ASN A 68 13.01 19.21 -1.59
C ASN A 68 11.68 18.90 -0.90
N GLU A 69 10.72 19.79 -0.98
CA GLU A 69 9.41 19.62 -0.31
C GLU A 69 8.28 19.72 -1.32
N VAL A 70 7.30 18.86 -1.17
CA VAL A 70 6.08 18.89 -1.97
C VAL A 70 4.88 19.07 -1.05
N THR A 71 4.08 20.09 -1.37
CA THR A 71 2.85 20.43 -0.65
C THR A 71 1.65 20.34 -1.58
N LEU A 72 0.54 19.92 -1.04
CA LEU A 72 -0.74 19.87 -1.75
C LEU A 72 -1.70 20.85 -1.10
N HIS A 73 -2.38 21.64 -1.92
CA HIS A 73 -3.38 22.61 -1.49
C HIS A 73 -4.74 22.29 -2.10
N ARG A 74 -5.80 22.53 -1.34
CA ARG A 74 -7.19 22.40 -1.80
C ARG A 74 -7.84 23.80 -1.87
N PRO A 75 -8.72 24.07 -2.85
CA PRO A 75 -9.34 25.39 -3.02
C PRO A 75 -10.39 25.69 -1.94
N ASN A 76 -11.06 24.67 -1.44
CA ASN A 76 -12.12 24.85 -0.43
C ASN A 76 -12.20 23.62 0.50
N ASP A 77 -12.99 23.76 1.57
CA ASP A 77 -13.18 22.75 2.62
C ASP A 77 -14.39 21.83 2.38
N SER A 78 -14.80 21.64 1.13
CA SER A 78 -15.84 20.68 0.77
C SER A 78 -15.46 19.25 1.16
N LYS A 79 -16.45 18.41 1.42
CA LYS A 79 -16.23 16.99 1.79
C LYS A 79 -15.44 16.25 0.73
N GLU A 80 -15.73 16.50 -0.55
CA GLU A 80 -15.02 15.90 -1.69
C GLU A 80 -13.54 16.32 -1.72
N ASN A 81 -13.26 17.62 -1.64
CA ASN A 81 -11.89 18.14 -1.69
C ASN A 81 -11.05 17.66 -0.50
N LYS A 82 -11.65 17.50 0.69
CA LYS A 82 -10.98 16.89 1.85
C LYS A 82 -10.59 15.43 1.58
N THR A 83 -11.48 14.66 0.97
CA THR A 83 -11.23 13.25 0.65
C THR A 83 -10.13 13.12 -0.41
N ILE A 84 -10.27 13.86 -1.52
CA ILE A 84 -9.31 13.85 -2.63
C ILE A 84 -7.93 14.33 -2.16
N HIS A 85 -7.87 15.39 -1.35
CA HIS A 85 -6.62 15.94 -0.82
C HIS A 85 -5.80 14.90 -0.03
N GLY A 86 -6.45 14.18 0.89
CA GLY A 86 -5.78 13.13 1.65
C GLY A 86 -5.30 11.96 0.80
N THR A 87 -6.14 11.53 -0.15
CA THR A 87 -5.81 10.44 -1.08
C THR A 87 -4.68 10.82 -2.03
N SER A 88 -4.74 12.02 -2.63
CA SER A 88 -3.71 12.52 -3.54
C SER A 88 -2.35 12.62 -2.83
N ARG A 89 -2.33 13.16 -1.62
CA ARG A 89 -1.10 13.24 -0.82
C ARG A 89 -0.54 11.85 -0.51
N ALA A 90 -1.38 10.90 -0.10
CA ALA A 90 -0.95 9.55 0.20
C ALA A 90 -0.39 8.83 -1.03
N ASN A 91 -1.04 9.00 -2.20
CA ASN A 91 -0.59 8.42 -3.46
C ASN A 91 0.75 9.03 -3.91
N LEU A 92 0.90 10.35 -3.84
CA LEU A 92 2.16 11.01 -4.18
C LEU A 92 3.30 10.55 -3.26
N ASN A 93 3.05 10.46 -1.95
CA ASN A 93 4.03 9.93 -1.01
C ASN A 93 4.40 8.46 -1.33
N ASN A 94 3.42 7.64 -1.71
CA ASN A 94 3.71 6.27 -2.14
C ASN A 94 4.57 6.22 -3.40
N MET A 95 4.36 7.13 -4.36
CA MET A 95 5.22 7.23 -5.55
C MET A 95 6.66 7.59 -5.18
N VAL A 96 6.85 8.59 -4.31
CA VAL A 96 8.19 9.00 -3.82
C VAL A 96 8.90 7.85 -3.12
N VAL A 97 8.25 7.15 -2.19
CA VAL A 97 8.81 5.99 -1.50
C VAL A 97 9.07 4.84 -2.47
N GLY A 98 8.18 4.63 -3.44
CA GLY A 98 8.31 3.57 -4.43
C GLY A 98 9.53 3.70 -5.33
N VAL A 99 9.81 4.91 -5.84
CA VAL A 99 10.98 5.15 -6.70
C VAL A 99 12.29 5.23 -5.92
N SER A 100 12.25 5.52 -4.61
CA SER A 100 13.44 5.55 -3.74
C SER A 100 13.79 4.18 -3.17
N GLU A 101 12.89 3.59 -2.38
CA GLU A 101 13.11 2.34 -1.64
C GLU A 101 12.49 1.13 -2.34
N GLY A 102 11.35 1.35 -3.03
CA GLY A 102 10.49 0.29 -3.55
C GLY A 102 9.60 -0.32 -2.49
N PHE A 103 8.67 -1.16 -2.95
CA PHE A 103 7.76 -1.89 -2.07
C PHE A 103 8.00 -3.39 -2.17
N LYS A 104 7.88 -4.06 -1.04
CA LYS A 104 7.93 -5.52 -0.95
C LYS A 104 6.71 -6.04 -0.20
N LYS A 105 6.17 -7.17 -0.66
CA LYS A 105 5.16 -7.96 0.04
C LYS A 105 5.60 -9.40 0.08
N GLU A 106 5.64 -9.93 1.28
CA GLU A 106 6.05 -11.30 1.55
C GLU A 106 4.84 -12.18 1.79
N LEU A 107 4.81 -13.32 1.13
CA LEU A 107 3.78 -14.34 1.24
C LEU A 107 4.41 -15.64 1.69
N GLU A 108 3.73 -16.36 2.58
CA GLU A 108 4.10 -17.70 2.99
C GLU A 108 3.02 -18.70 2.58
N MET A 109 3.46 -19.88 2.16
CA MET A 109 2.58 -20.98 1.83
C MET A 109 2.62 -22.02 2.93
N ARG A 110 1.46 -22.42 3.42
CA ARG A 110 1.33 -23.50 4.42
C ARG A 110 0.48 -24.63 3.86
N GLY A 111 1.05 -25.82 3.78
CA GLY A 111 0.37 -27.01 3.29
C GLY A 111 1.37 -28.09 2.90
N VAL A 112 0.99 -29.34 3.03
CA VAL A 112 1.81 -30.48 2.58
C VAL A 112 1.85 -30.48 1.06
N GLY A 113 3.05 -30.50 0.49
CA GLY A 113 3.25 -30.51 -0.97
C GLY A 113 3.09 -29.14 -1.65
N TYR A 114 2.86 -28.05 -0.89
CA TYR A 114 2.81 -26.70 -1.47
C TYR A 114 4.22 -26.24 -1.83
N ARG A 115 4.39 -25.79 -3.05
CA ARG A 115 5.68 -25.33 -3.57
C ARG A 115 5.52 -24.15 -4.50
N ALA A 116 6.43 -23.20 -4.42
CA ALA A 116 6.63 -22.12 -5.37
C ALA A 116 7.94 -22.32 -6.10
N GLN A 117 7.94 -22.10 -7.40
CA GLN A 117 9.13 -22.12 -8.24
C GLN A 117 9.10 -20.93 -9.18
N LEU A 118 10.24 -20.33 -9.42
CA LEU A 118 10.40 -19.27 -10.39
C LEU A 118 10.93 -19.86 -11.70
N GLN A 119 10.22 -19.65 -12.80
CA GLN A 119 10.63 -20.04 -14.15
C GLN A 119 10.79 -18.78 -15.01
N GLY A 120 12.00 -18.24 -15.05
CA GLY A 120 12.24 -16.94 -15.68
C GLY A 120 11.47 -15.82 -14.95
N THR A 121 10.52 -15.21 -15.61
CA THR A 121 9.63 -14.17 -15.04
C THR A 121 8.30 -14.70 -14.49
N LYS A 122 8.01 -16.00 -14.71
CA LYS A 122 6.77 -16.64 -14.29
C LYS A 122 6.95 -17.33 -12.94
N LEU A 123 5.98 -17.11 -12.07
CA LEU A 123 5.85 -17.81 -10.79
C LEU A 123 4.93 -19.03 -10.97
N VAL A 124 5.45 -20.21 -10.75
CA VAL A 124 4.70 -21.47 -10.82
C VAL A 124 4.40 -21.97 -9.42
N LEU A 125 3.12 -22.18 -9.13
CA LEU A 125 2.61 -22.53 -7.82
C LEU A 125 1.93 -23.90 -7.84
N SER A 126 2.38 -24.79 -6.96
CA SER A 126 1.69 -26.04 -6.65
C SER A 126 1.00 -25.91 -5.31
N VAL A 127 -0.32 -25.73 -5.33
CA VAL A 127 -1.13 -25.41 -4.12
C VAL A 127 -2.22 -26.45 -3.83
N GLY A 128 -1.92 -27.73 -4.12
CA GLY A 128 -2.83 -28.83 -3.89
C GLY A 128 -4.01 -28.88 -4.85
N LYS A 129 -3.84 -28.34 -6.06
CA LYS A 129 -4.72 -28.53 -7.21
C LYS A 129 -4.13 -29.62 -8.12
N SER A 130 -4.92 -30.18 -9.03
CA SER A 130 -4.47 -31.17 -10.03
C SER A 130 -3.60 -30.54 -11.12
N HIS A 131 -3.59 -29.21 -11.23
CA HIS A 131 -2.75 -28.43 -12.15
C HIS A 131 -1.89 -27.43 -11.36
N GLN A 132 -0.86 -26.95 -11.98
CA GLN A 132 -0.06 -25.85 -11.46
C GLN A 132 -0.68 -24.51 -11.87
N ASP A 133 -0.65 -23.54 -10.99
CA ASP A 133 -1.07 -22.18 -11.30
C ASP A 133 0.16 -21.39 -11.73
N GLU A 134 0.12 -20.80 -12.93
CA GLU A 134 1.17 -19.93 -13.44
C GLU A 134 0.75 -18.46 -13.29
N VAL A 135 1.64 -17.64 -12.76
CA VAL A 135 1.44 -16.19 -12.60
C VAL A 135 2.57 -15.47 -13.30
N GLU A 136 2.24 -14.71 -14.32
CA GLU A 136 3.20 -13.85 -15.02
C GLU A 136 3.41 -12.56 -14.21
N ALA A 137 4.65 -12.07 -14.19
CA ALA A 137 4.98 -10.80 -13.55
C ALA A 137 4.43 -9.65 -14.40
N PRO A 138 3.55 -8.78 -13.84
CA PRO A 138 3.18 -7.53 -14.50
C PRO A 138 4.40 -6.62 -14.68
N GLU A 139 4.29 -5.62 -15.52
CA GLU A 139 5.35 -4.62 -15.71
C GLU A 139 5.77 -3.96 -14.40
N GLY A 140 7.06 -3.87 -14.15
CA GLY A 140 7.62 -3.27 -12.94
C GLY A 140 7.52 -4.13 -11.67
N ILE A 141 7.13 -5.41 -11.79
CA ILE A 141 7.08 -6.37 -10.68
C ILE A 141 8.17 -7.42 -10.84
N THR A 142 8.83 -7.73 -9.74
CA THR A 142 9.81 -8.82 -9.66
C THR A 142 9.37 -9.80 -8.59
N PHE A 143 9.44 -11.09 -8.94
CA PHE A 143 9.22 -12.19 -8.00
C PHE A 143 10.55 -12.74 -7.50
N GLU A 144 10.62 -13.00 -6.21
CA GLU A 144 11.73 -13.74 -5.60
C GLU A 144 11.16 -14.90 -4.80
N VAL A 145 11.80 -16.04 -4.87
CA VAL A 145 11.41 -17.25 -4.14
C VAL A 145 12.59 -17.71 -3.26
N PRO A 146 12.75 -17.13 -2.08
CA PRO A 146 13.86 -17.46 -1.18
C PRO A 146 13.82 -18.92 -0.70
N SER A 147 12.61 -19.46 -0.55
CA SER A 147 12.38 -20.86 -0.23
C SER A 147 11.16 -21.39 -0.99
N ALA A 148 11.04 -22.71 -1.09
CA ALA A 148 9.93 -23.34 -1.79
C ALA A 148 8.54 -22.96 -1.23
N THR A 149 8.48 -22.36 -0.04
CA THR A 149 7.25 -21.96 0.65
C THR A 149 7.13 -20.46 0.90
N SER A 150 8.09 -19.66 0.42
CA SER A 150 8.12 -18.22 0.61
C SER A 150 8.20 -17.52 -0.74
N ILE A 151 7.38 -16.50 -0.93
CA ILE A 151 7.32 -15.69 -2.14
C ILE A 151 7.45 -14.23 -1.73
N VAL A 152 8.34 -13.50 -2.40
CA VAL A 152 8.48 -12.06 -2.24
C VAL A 152 8.07 -11.39 -3.55
N VAL A 153 7.13 -10.46 -3.45
CA VAL A 153 6.68 -9.63 -4.57
C VAL A 153 7.25 -8.24 -4.36
N SER A 154 8.09 -7.78 -5.26
CA SER A 154 8.72 -6.46 -5.17
C SER A 154 8.46 -5.61 -6.41
N GLY A 155 8.44 -4.30 -6.24
CA GLY A 155 8.22 -3.34 -7.32
C GLY A 155 8.18 -1.90 -6.86
N ILE A 156 8.16 -0.98 -7.81
CA ILE A 156 8.10 0.46 -7.55
C ILE A 156 6.68 0.97 -7.28
N ASN A 157 5.66 0.36 -7.90
CA ASN A 157 4.28 0.77 -7.73
C ASN A 157 3.59 -0.05 -6.62
N LYS A 158 3.27 0.62 -5.51
CA LYS A 158 2.60 -0.01 -4.36
C LYS A 158 1.26 -0.67 -4.70
N GLU A 159 0.49 -0.08 -5.62
CA GLU A 159 -0.82 -0.59 -6.02
C GLU A 159 -0.66 -1.92 -6.77
N VAL A 160 0.25 -1.96 -7.75
CA VAL A 160 0.51 -3.17 -8.55
C VAL A 160 1.11 -4.28 -7.68
N VAL A 161 2.08 -3.96 -6.81
CA VAL A 161 2.65 -4.92 -5.83
C VAL A 161 1.56 -5.50 -4.94
N GLY A 162 0.68 -4.64 -4.41
CA GLY A 162 -0.42 -5.06 -3.54
C GLY A 162 -1.45 -5.92 -4.27
N GLN A 163 -1.83 -5.55 -5.49
CA GLN A 163 -2.78 -6.28 -6.32
C GLN A 163 -2.24 -7.65 -6.72
N THR A 164 -0.99 -7.71 -7.16
CA THR A 164 -0.31 -8.98 -7.53
C THR A 164 -0.20 -9.92 -6.34
N ALA A 165 0.20 -9.40 -5.17
CA ALA A 165 0.26 -10.21 -3.95
C ALA A 165 -1.13 -10.70 -3.51
N ALA A 166 -2.17 -9.87 -3.63
CA ALA A 166 -3.54 -10.27 -3.35
C ALA A 166 -4.06 -11.33 -4.33
N TYR A 167 -3.72 -11.21 -5.61
CA TYR A 167 -4.04 -12.21 -6.63
C TYR A 167 -3.40 -13.57 -6.30
N ILE A 168 -2.09 -13.59 -6.01
CA ILE A 168 -1.39 -14.82 -5.61
C ILE A 168 -2.06 -15.44 -4.38
N ARG A 169 -2.39 -14.63 -3.37
CA ARG A 169 -3.09 -15.11 -2.17
C ARG A 169 -4.47 -15.70 -2.49
N SER A 170 -5.19 -15.14 -3.47
CA SER A 170 -6.53 -15.58 -3.85
C SER A 170 -6.54 -16.95 -4.53
N LEU A 171 -5.43 -17.37 -5.18
CA LEU A 171 -5.32 -18.69 -5.82
C LEU A 171 -5.55 -19.84 -4.83
N ARG A 172 -5.14 -19.66 -3.57
CA ARG A 172 -5.45 -20.57 -2.48
C ARG A 172 -5.50 -19.82 -1.15
N SER A 173 -6.64 -19.21 -0.86
CA SER A 173 -6.87 -18.50 0.41
C SER A 173 -6.69 -19.42 1.62
N PRO A 174 -6.17 -18.90 2.76
CA PRO A 174 -5.96 -19.72 3.95
C PRO A 174 -7.28 -20.25 4.51
N GLU A 175 -7.32 -21.52 4.79
CA GLU A 175 -8.49 -22.17 5.38
C GLU A 175 -8.55 -21.97 6.92
N PRO A 176 -9.75 -21.94 7.52
CA PRO A 176 -9.91 -21.66 8.94
C PRO A 176 -9.62 -22.86 9.86
N TYR A 177 -9.47 -24.10 9.35
CA TYR A 177 -9.31 -25.29 10.17
C TYR A 177 -7.84 -25.62 10.45
N LYS A 178 -7.09 -26.02 9.44
CA LYS A 178 -5.66 -26.35 9.54
C LYS A 178 -4.76 -25.18 9.16
N GLY A 179 -5.31 -24.10 8.60
CA GLY A 179 -4.58 -22.91 8.17
C GLY A 179 -3.73 -23.13 6.92
N LYS A 180 -4.10 -24.13 6.10
CA LYS A 180 -3.45 -24.36 4.80
C LYS A 180 -3.85 -23.26 3.82
N GLY A 181 -2.94 -22.85 2.99
CA GLY A 181 -3.15 -21.79 1.99
C GLY A 181 -1.97 -20.86 1.87
N ILE A 182 -2.14 -19.83 1.06
CA ILE A 182 -1.19 -18.72 0.86
C ILE A 182 -1.67 -17.56 1.73
N ARG A 183 -0.78 -16.99 2.54
CA ARG A 183 -1.07 -15.84 3.40
C ARG A 183 0.08 -14.86 3.42
N TYR A 184 -0.16 -13.64 3.86
CA TYR A 184 0.91 -12.69 4.13
C TYR A 184 1.73 -13.13 5.34
N VAL A 185 3.01 -12.80 5.35
CA VAL A 185 3.86 -13.01 6.51
C VAL A 185 3.30 -12.18 7.68
N GLY A 186 3.06 -12.82 8.81
CA GLY A 186 2.44 -12.18 9.98
C GLY A 186 0.91 -12.06 9.94
N GLU A 187 0.24 -12.54 8.88
CA GLU A 187 -1.22 -12.53 8.83
C GLU A 187 -1.83 -13.48 9.87
N TYR A 188 -2.71 -12.94 10.72
CA TYR A 188 -3.50 -13.77 11.64
C TYR A 188 -4.69 -14.38 10.92
N VAL A 189 -4.70 -15.70 10.81
CA VAL A 189 -5.84 -16.47 10.26
C VAL A 189 -6.68 -17.01 11.40
N ARG A 190 -7.93 -16.56 11.49
CA ARG A 190 -8.89 -17.05 12.49
C ARG A 190 -9.11 -18.56 12.30
N ARG A 191 -8.86 -19.33 13.34
CA ARG A 191 -9.12 -20.77 13.34
C ARG A 191 -10.49 -21.08 13.91
N LYS A 192 -11.09 -22.14 13.36
CA LYS A 192 -12.34 -22.74 13.83
C LYS A 192 -12.07 -24.20 14.15
N GLU A 193 -12.76 -24.72 15.14
CA GLU A 193 -12.77 -26.14 15.42
C GLU A 193 -13.65 -26.86 14.39
N GLY A 194 -13.20 -28.01 13.90
CA GLY A 194 -14.00 -28.88 13.03
C GLY A 194 -15.15 -29.49 13.82
N LYS A 195 -16.16 -30.04 13.12
CA LYS A 195 -17.20 -30.81 13.75
C LYS A 195 -16.54 -32.01 14.44
N THR A 196 -16.72 -32.13 15.77
CA THR A 196 -16.39 -33.36 16.51
C THR A 196 -17.37 -34.41 16.06
N GLY A 197 -16.91 -35.41 15.31
CA GLY A 197 -17.73 -36.58 15.05
C GLY A 197 -18.02 -37.28 16.36
N LYS A 198 -19.31 -37.46 16.65
CA LYS A 198 -19.73 -38.46 17.65
C LYS A 198 -19.64 -39.82 17.01
#